data_f95eaaaadf0a37290e1dbb8717f8c8e4
#
_entry.id   f95eaaaadf0a37290e1dbb8717f8c8e4
#
_cell.length_a   1.000
_cell.length_b   1.000
_cell.length_c   1.000
_cell.angle_alpha   90.00
_cell.angle_beta   90.00
_cell.angle_gamma   90.00
#
_symmetry.space_group_name_H-M   'P 1'
#
loop_
_entity.id
_entity.type
_entity.pdbx_description
1 polymer ?
#
loop_
_entity_poly.entity_id
_entity_poly.type
_entity_poly.pdbx_seq_one_letter_code
_entity_poly.pdbx_strand_id
1 'polypeptide(L)'
;MIRSLRVRLMLAATLLAVLFMLALLPAMQGAFSLALKGAIEQRLASDVNTLISAARVEKNHLKMPALLPDEQFNLPDSRLLGYIYDREGHLVWRSRATQEESINYKPRYDGRGNEFASIREDSGEEFFVYDVEVKLLGGKSAAFSFVALQPMREYNMTLAGLRENLYLGFGAALCVLLALLWIGLTWGLRALRRLSQELDQIETGERDSLSEQHPRELLRLTGSLNRLLQSEREQRTRYRDSLDDLAHSLKTPLAVLQGVSESMAQRPQDREQAWVLQTQIERMNQQISYQ
;
A
#
# COMPACT_ATOMS: atom_id res chain seq x y z
N MET A 1 19.27 -14.53 5.20
CA MET A 1 19.11 -13.45 4.22
C MET A 1 18.20 -13.91 3.09
N ILE A 2 17.11 -13.21 2.84
CA ILE A 2 16.12 -13.56 1.80
C ILE A 2 16.74 -13.26 0.44
N ARG A 3 17.17 -14.33 -0.29
CA ARG A 3 17.86 -14.20 -1.61
C ARG A 3 16.87 -13.96 -2.76
N SER A 4 15.59 -14.23 -2.60
CA SER A 4 14.60 -14.10 -3.68
C SER A 4 14.14 -12.65 -3.85
N LEU A 5 14.35 -12.07 -5.04
CA LEU A 5 13.86 -10.75 -5.44
C LEU A 5 12.33 -10.62 -5.24
N ARG A 6 11.59 -11.69 -5.57
CA ARG A 6 10.14 -11.77 -5.38
C ARG A 6 9.73 -11.52 -3.93
N VAL A 7 10.39 -12.19 -2.96
CA VAL A 7 10.07 -12.04 -1.53
C VAL A 7 10.40 -10.64 -1.05
N ARG A 8 11.51 -10.05 -1.51
CA ARG A 8 11.87 -8.66 -1.17
C ARG A 8 10.84 -7.66 -1.67
N LEU A 9 10.39 -7.79 -2.91
CA LEU A 9 9.36 -6.91 -3.49
C LEU A 9 8.02 -7.06 -2.78
N MET A 10 7.61 -8.30 -2.48
CA MET A 10 6.38 -8.54 -1.73
C MET A 10 6.45 -7.96 -0.32
N LEU A 11 7.57 -8.15 0.39
CA LEU A 11 7.74 -7.57 1.73
C LEU A 11 7.73 -6.04 1.71
N ALA A 12 8.41 -5.42 0.73
CA ALA A 12 8.41 -3.98 0.59
C ALA A 12 7.00 -3.43 0.29
N ALA A 13 6.27 -4.07 -0.61
CA ALA A 13 4.90 -3.69 -0.95
C ALA A 13 3.94 -3.89 0.24
N THR A 14 4.06 -5.01 0.95
CA THR A 14 3.26 -5.26 2.16
C THR A 14 3.55 -4.23 3.25
N LEU A 15 4.84 -3.94 3.50
CA LEU A 15 5.24 -2.93 4.48
C LEU A 15 4.67 -1.56 4.12
N LEU A 16 4.79 -1.15 2.85
CA LEU A 16 4.26 0.13 2.38
C LEU A 16 2.73 0.20 2.54
N ALA A 17 2.03 -0.86 2.16
CA ALA A 17 0.57 -0.94 2.29
C ALA A 17 0.12 -0.90 3.76
N VAL A 18 0.82 -1.59 4.65
CA VAL A 18 0.55 -1.56 6.10
C VAL A 18 0.81 -0.17 6.69
N LEU A 19 1.92 0.48 6.32
CA LEU A 19 2.23 1.85 6.77
C LEU A 19 1.16 2.84 6.28
N PHE A 20 0.74 2.71 5.02
CA PHE A 20 -0.33 3.54 4.47
C PHE A 20 -1.66 3.32 5.20
N MET A 21 -2.01 2.08 5.50
CA MET A 21 -3.21 1.72 6.27
C MET A 21 -3.16 2.29 7.70
N LEU A 22 -2.00 2.19 8.38
CA LEU A 22 -1.79 2.75 9.72
C LEU A 22 -1.94 4.28 9.76
N ALA A 23 -1.62 4.98 8.69
CA ALA A 23 -1.80 6.42 8.59
C ALA A 23 -3.24 6.81 8.20
N LEU A 24 -3.83 6.10 7.24
CA LEU A 24 -5.12 6.46 6.64
C LEU A 24 -6.29 6.15 7.56
N LEU A 25 -6.28 5.00 8.25
CA LEU A 25 -7.38 4.59 9.13
C LEU A 25 -7.66 5.60 10.26
N PRO A 26 -6.67 6.03 11.07
CA PRO A 26 -6.90 7.04 12.10
C PRO A 26 -7.33 8.39 11.53
N ALA A 27 -6.79 8.79 10.38
CA ALA A 27 -7.17 10.03 9.71
C ALA A 27 -8.64 10.02 9.29
N MET A 28 -9.11 8.92 8.68
CA MET A 28 -10.52 8.76 8.31
C MET A 28 -11.44 8.72 9.52
N GLN A 29 -11.06 7.97 10.57
CA GLN A 29 -11.84 7.91 11.82
C GLN A 29 -11.91 9.29 12.48
N GLY A 30 -10.81 10.02 12.53
CA GLY A 30 -10.77 11.38 13.08
C GLY A 30 -11.64 12.35 12.30
N ALA A 31 -11.53 12.35 10.96
CA ALA A 31 -12.35 13.21 10.11
C ALA A 31 -13.85 12.92 10.26
N PHE A 32 -14.23 11.64 10.28
CA PHE A 32 -15.62 11.23 10.46
C PHE A 32 -16.15 11.60 11.86
N SER A 33 -15.36 11.36 12.92
CA SER A 33 -15.68 11.76 14.29
C SER A 33 -15.94 13.26 14.39
N LEU A 34 -15.08 14.05 13.74
CA LEU A 34 -15.20 15.52 13.74
C LEU A 34 -16.46 15.98 13.00
N ALA A 35 -16.72 15.41 11.83
CA ALA A 35 -17.92 15.70 11.05
C ALA A 35 -19.21 15.32 11.79
N LEU A 36 -19.22 14.15 12.43
CA LEU A 36 -20.38 13.67 13.18
C LEU A 36 -20.63 14.53 14.43
N LYS A 37 -19.57 14.94 15.16
CA LYS A 37 -19.69 15.88 16.28
C LYS A 37 -20.25 17.22 15.83
N GLY A 38 -19.74 17.78 14.73
CA GLY A 38 -20.27 19.03 14.17
C GLY A 38 -21.74 18.94 13.76
N ALA A 39 -22.16 17.81 13.19
CA ALA A 39 -23.56 17.58 12.85
C ALA A 39 -24.46 17.49 14.10
N ILE A 40 -23.99 16.83 15.17
CA ILE A 40 -24.72 16.76 16.46
C ILE A 40 -24.79 18.14 17.09
N GLU A 41 -23.71 18.89 17.13
CA GLU A 41 -23.67 20.27 17.62
C GLU A 41 -24.71 21.16 16.93
N GLN A 42 -24.72 21.11 15.59
CA GLN A 42 -25.64 21.90 14.77
C GLN A 42 -27.11 21.50 15.00
N ARG A 43 -27.36 20.18 15.19
CA ARG A 43 -28.70 19.69 15.53
C ARG A 43 -29.13 20.17 16.91
N LEU A 44 -28.33 19.98 17.96
CA LEU A 44 -28.62 20.42 19.31
C LEU A 44 -28.79 21.94 19.39
N ALA A 45 -28.02 22.72 18.60
CA ALA A 45 -28.23 24.16 18.49
C ALA A 45 -29.60 24.51 17.91
N SER A 46 -30.08 23.76 16.92
CA SER A 46 -31.45 23.92 16.39
C SER A 46 -32.50 23.55 17.40
N ASP A 47 -32.31 22.48 18.17
CA ASP A 47 -33.22 22.01 19.20
C ASP A 47 -33.34 23.04 20.35
N VAL A 48 -32.21 23.62 20.79
CA VAL A 48 -32.18 24.70 21.77
C VAL A 48 -32.88 25.94 21.24
N ASN A 49 -32.67 26.31 19.97
CA ASN A 49 -33.40 27.45 19.37
C ASN A 49 -34.93 27.22 19.35
N THR A 50 -35.38 25.97 19.19
CA THR A 50 -36.80 25.62 19.28
C THR A 50 -37.31 25.83 20.70
N LEU A 51 -36.55 25.44 21.74
CA LEU A 51 -36.89 25.71 23.14
C LEU A 51 -36.96 27.21 23.42
N ILE A 52 -35.98 28.00 22.97
CA ILE A 52 -35.93 29.46 23.15
C ILE A 52 -37.15 30.11 22.49
N SER A 53 -37.50 29.68 21.26
CA SER A 53 -38.63 30.23 20.51
C SER A 53 -39.99 29.93 21.16
N ALA A 54 -40.09 28.81 21.84
CA ALA A 54 -41.30 28.39 22.55
C ALA A 54 -41.47 29.09 23.93
N ALA A 55 -40.36 29.56 24.51
CA ALA A 55 -40.33 30.15 25.83
C ALA A 55 -40.96 31.55 25.85
N ARG A 56 -41.80 31.82 26.84
CA ARG A 56 -42.39 33.15 27.11
C ARG A 56 -42.14 33.54 28.57
N VAL A 57 -41.94 34.83 28.79
CA VAL A 57 -41.79 35.35 30.14
C VAL A 57 -43.05 36.15 30.49
N GLU A 58 -43.82 35.65 31.43
CA GLU A 58 -45.00 36.31 31.97
C GLU A 58 -44.77 36.62 33.45
N LYS A 59 -44.98 37.91 33.88
CA LYS A 59 -44.83 38.35 35.28
C LYS A 59 -43.50 37.87 35.93
N ASN A 60 -42.39 37.90 35.19
CA ASN A 60 -41.06 37.53 35.67
C ASN A 60 -40.87 36.00 35.91
N HIS A 61 -41.77 35.17 35.41
CA HIS A 61 -41.66 33.72 35.45
C HIS A 61 -41.60 33.17 34.00
N LEU A 62 -40.74 32.18 33.80
CA LEU A 62 -40.66 31.47 32.52
C LEU A 62 -41.91 30.57 32.39
N LYS A 63 -42.58 30.65 31.26
CA LYS A 63 -43.71 29.81 30.90
C LYS A 63 -43.43 29.06 29.61
N MET A 64 -43.45 27.75 29.66
CA MET A 64 -43.32 26.88 28.48
C MET A 64 -44.70 26.35 28.08
N PRO A 65 -44.95 26.15 26.77
CA PRO A 65 -46.20 25.52 26.32
C PRO A 65 -46.25 24.05 26.77
N ALA A 66 -47.48 23.52 26.89
CA ALA A 66 -47.70 22.13 27.29
C ALA A 66 -47.15 21.10 26.26
N LEU A 67 -47.13 21.51 24.99
CA LEU A 67 -46.55 20.75 23.88
C LEU A 67 -45.58 21.66 23.12
N LEU A 68 -44.39 21.16 22.92
CA LEU A 68 -43.35 21.83 22.10
C LEU A 68 -43.53 21.54 20.63
N PRO A 69 -43.12 22.44 19.72
CA PRO A 69 -43.17 22.21 18.28
C PRO A 69 -42.34 20.97 17.83
N ASP A 70 -41.23 20.68 18.50
CA ASP A 70 -40.50 19.45 18.31
C ASP A 70 -41.06 18.34 19.18
N GLU A 71 -41.63 17.32 18.54
CA GLU A 71 -42.26 16.18 19.22
C GLU A 71 -41.29 15.43 20.13
N GLN A 72 -40.00 15.44 19.84
CA GLN A 72 -38.99 14.69 20.60
C GLN A 72 -38.94 15.14 22.07
N PHE A 73 -39.17 16.42 22.37
CA PHE A 73 -39.24 16.91 23.74
C PHE A 73 -40.54 16.50 24.48
N ASN A 74 -41.56 16.08 23.72
CA ASN A 74 -42.87 15.70 24.27
C ASN A 74 -42.99 14.21 24.57
N LEU A 75 -42.10 13.38 24.03
CA LEU A 75 -42.10 11.93 24.19
C LEU A 75 -41.31 11.53 25.44
N PRO A 76 -41.89 10.68 26.35
CA PRO A 76 -41.21 10.27 27.58
C PRO A 76 -39.93 9.43 27.31
N ASP A 77 -39.90 8.66 26.22
CA ASP A 77 -38.77 7.80 25.86
C ASP A 77 -37.84 8.46 24.86
N SER A 78 -37.91 9.77 24.67
CA SER A 78 -37.05 10.50 23.75
C SER A 78 -35.61 10.55 24.29
N ARG A 79 -34.66 10.41 23.38
CA ARG A 79 -33.24 10.57 23.68
C ARG A 79 -32.78 12.03 23.69
N LEU A 80 -33.67 12.97 23.33
CA LEU A 80 -33.41 14.39 23.37
C LEU A 80 -33.94 14.95 24.69
N LEU A 81 -33.04 15.33 25.57
CA LEU A 81 -33.37 15.88 26.89
C LEU A 81 -33.25 17.39 26.85
N GLY A 82 -34.29 18.10 27.38
CA GLY A 82 -34.30 19.55 27.43
C GLY A 82 -34.43 20.05 28.86
N TYR A 83 -33.58 21.00 29.24
CA TYR A 83 -33.60 21.65 30.54
C TYR A 83 -33.49 23.16 30.37
N ILE A 84 -34.10 23.90 31.30
CA ILE A 84 -33.96 25.36 31.40
C ILE A 84 -33.60 25.69 32.85
N TYR A 85 -32.51 26.41 33.04
CA TYR A 85 -32.03 26.85 34.34
C TYR A 85 -32.10 28.37 34.45
N ASP A 86 -32.31 28.87 35.67
CA ASP A 86 -32.17 30.29 35.99
C ASP A 86 -30.68 30.67 36.18
N ARG A 87 -30.44 31.96 36.46
CA ARG A 87 -29.10 32.48 36.65
C ARG A 87 -28.40 31.91 37.89
N GLU A 88 -29.16 31.49 38.87
CA GLU A 88 -28.69 30.86 40.10
C GLU A 88 -28.38 29.38 39.92
N GLY A 89 -28.72 28.79 38.74
CA GLY A 89 -28.53 27.40 38.40
C GLY A 89 -29.64 26.48 38.90
N HIS A 90 -30.79 27.05 39.30
CA HIS A 90 -31.96 26.25 39.66
C HIS A 90 -32.69 25.81 38.40
N LEU A 91 -33.19 24.58 38.42
CA LEU A 91 -34.01 24.03 37.35
C LEU A 91 -35.39 24.69 37.31
N VAL A 92 -35.70 25.39 36.21
CA VAL A 92 -36.98 26.06 36.01
C VAL A 92 -37.94 25.20 35.20
N TRP A 93 -37.44 24.48 34.23
CA TRP A 93 -38.26 23.62 33.38
C TRP A 93 -37.45 22.44 32.86
N ARG A 94 -38.13 21.33 32.62
CA ARG A 94 -37.57 20.13 31.97
C ARG A 94 -38.54 19.50 30.99
N SER A 95 -38.02 18.85 29.95
CA SER A 95 -38.81 18.11 28.95
C SER A 95 -39.42 16.84 29.58
N ARG A 96 -40.42 16.26 28.91
CA ARG A 96 -41.06 15.02 29.38
C ARG A 96 -40.14 13.84 29.37
N ALA A 97 -39.19 13.81 28.43
CA ALA A 97 -38.15 12.78 28.33
C ALA A 97 -37.26 12.65 29.58
N THR A 98 -37.22 13.69 30.43
CA THR A 98 -36.35 13.73 31.60
C THR A 98 -37.04 13.25 32.88
N GLN A 99 -38.26 12.69 32.82
CA GLN A 99 -39.00 12.33 34.02
C GLN A 99 -38.31 11.25 34.87
N GLU A 100 -37.54 10.39 34.29
CA GLU A 100 -36.81 9.30 34.96
C GLU A 100 -35.32 9.62 35.19
N GLU A 101 -34.76 10.64 34.54
CA GLU A 101 -33.33 10.96 34.59
C GLU A 101 -33.11 12.36 35.20
N SER A 102 -32.42 12.43 36.34
CA SER A 102 -31.92 13.66 36.92
C SER A 102 -30.47 13.86 36.55
N ILE A 103 -30.20 14.65 35.52
CA ILE A 103 -28.83 14.95 35.10
C ILE A 103 -28.23 16.05 35.97
N ASN A 104 -27.05 15.79 36.51
CA ASN A 104 -26.32 16.75 37.34
C ASN A 104 -25.51 17.70 36.46
N TYR A 105 -26.18 18.54 35.67
CA TYR A 105 -25.58 19.60 34.88
C TYR A 105 -25.73 20.95 35.57
N LYS A 106 -24.64 21.74 35.61
CA LYS A 106 -24.65 23.11 36.10
C LYS A 106 -24.19 24.06 35.00
N PRO A 107 -25.07 24.94 34.52
CA PRO A 107 -24.70 25.93 33.50
C PRO A 107 -23.56 26.82 33.96
N ARG A 108 -22.67 27.15 33.06
CA ARG A 108 -21.61 28.13 33.30
C ARG A 108 -22.00 29.44 32.67
N TYR A 109 -22.39 30.40 33.50
CA TYR A 109 -22.70 31.76 33.02
C TYR A 109 -21.41 32.56 32.82
N ASP A 110 -20.67 32.26 31.71
CA ASP A 110 -19.35 32.87 31.43
C ASP A 110 -19.42 33.97 30.37
N GLY A 111 -20.60 34.28 29.86
CA GLY A 111 -20.84 35.35 28.87
C GLY A 111 -20.40 34.97 27.45
N ARG A 112 -20.06 33.71 27.18
CA ARG A 112 -19.69 33.25 25.82
C ARG A 112 -20.90 33.03 24.90
N GLY A 113 -22.09 32.98 25.48
CA GLY A 113 -23.34 32.88 24.78
C GLY A 113 -23.78 31.46 24.43
N ASN A 114 -22.90 30.59 24.01
CA ASN A 114 -23.19 29.18 23.76
C ASN A 114 -21.97 28.30 24.08
N GLU A 115 -22.24 27.10 24.57
CA GLU A 115 -21.22 26.09 24.86
C GLU A 115 -21.66 24.73 24.32
N PHE A 116 -20.77 24.03 23.58
CA PHE A 116 -20.92 22.62 23.23
C PHE A 116 -19.88 21.80 23.96
N ALA A 117 -20.32 20.87 24.79
CA ALA A 117 -19.44 20.06 25.63
C ALA A 117 -19.92 18.61 25.69
N SER A 118 -19.09 17.75 26.24
CA SER A 118 -19.49 16.40 26.65
C SER A 118 -19.40 16.30 28.16
N ILE A 119 -20.39 15.70 28.76
CA ILE A 119 -20.44 15.43 30.20
C ILE A 119 -20.57 13.94 30.43
N ARG A 120 -20.01 13.49 31.56
CA ARG A 120 -20.19 12.12 32.05
C ARG A 120 -20.98 12.20 33.35
N GLU A 121 -22.03 11.44 33.44
CA GLU A 121 -22.84 11.32 34.64
C GLU A 121 -22.26 10.30 35.63
N ASP A 122 -22.74 10.37 36.91
CA ASP A 122 -22.33 9.41 37.95
C ASP A 122 -22.73 7.96 37.61
N SER A 123 -23.76 7.79 36.80
CA SER A 123 -24.20 6.51 36.22
C SER A 123 -23.20 5.91 35.25
N GLY A 124 -22.22 6.71 34.78
CA GLY A 124 -21.24 6.36 33.75
C GLY A 124 -21.72 6.63 32.31
N GLU A 125 -22.93 7.09 32.13
CA GLU A 125 -23.46 7.53 30.83
C GLU A 125 -22.84 8.86 30.40
N GLU A 126 -22.56 8.99 29.10
CA GLU A 126 -21.97 10.18 28.49
C GLU A 126 -22.98 10.86 27.60
N PHE A 127 -23.08 12.20 27.72
CA PHE A 127 -23.98 13.03 26.95
C PHE A 127 -23.25 14.16 26.24
N PHE A 128 -23.67 14.49 25.03
CA PHE A 128 -23.41 15.78 24.42
C PHE A 128 -24.37 16.80 24.97
N VAL A 129 -23.85 17.96 25.31
CA VAL A 129 -24.59 19.08 25.89
C VAL A 129 -24.40 20.29 25.00
N TYR A 130 -25.48 20.95 24.66
CA TYR A 130 -25.47 22.26 24.04
C TYR A 130 -26.24 23.22 24.95
N ASP A 131 -25.54 24.24 25.43
CA ASP A 131 -26.04 25.23 26.36
C ASP A 131 -26.01 26.61 25.72
N VAL A 132 -27.11 27.36 25.86
CA VAL A 132 -27.23 28.75 25.34
C VAL A 132 -27.78 29.66 26.42
N GLU A 133 -26.99 30.66 26.76
CA GLU A 133 -27.45 31.74 27.65
C GLU A 133 -28.27 32.77 26.87
N VAL A 134 -29.49 32.99 27.31
CA VAL A 134 -30.43 33.96 26.71
C VAL A 134 -30.95 34.92 27.74
N LYS A 135 -30.97 36.22 27.41
CA LYS A 135 -31.63 37.26 28.14
C LYS A 135 -33.00 37.52 27.51
N LEU A 136 -34.06 37.02 28.15
CA LEU A 136 -35.42 37.24 27.66
C LEU A 136 -35.95 38.55 28.25
N LEU A 137 -36.56 39.40 27.38
CA LEU A 137 -37.16 40.65 27.73
C LEU A 137 -38.61 40.45 28.16
N GLY A 138 -38.91 40.65 29.47
CA GLY A 138 -40.26 40.52 30.02
C GLY A 138 -40.41 41.32 31.30
N GLY A 139 -40.35 42.65 31.22
CA GLY A 139 -40.52 43.58 32.38
C GLY A 139 -39.23 43.78 33.19
N LYS A 140 -38.53 42.76 33.61
CA LYS A 140 -37.14 42.75 34.07
C LYS A 140 -36.36 41.73 33.24
N SER A 141 -35.16 42.08 32.85
CA SER A 141 -34.29 41.17 32.11
C SER A 141 -33.93 39.95 32.96
N ALA A 142 -34.40 38.78 32.60
CA ALA A 142 -34.05 37.51 33.24
C ALA A 142 -33.14 36.71 32.32
N ALA A 143 -32.01 36.27 32.84
CA ALA A 143 -31.10 35.40 32.12
C ALA A 143 -31.46 33.93 32.42
N PHE A 144 -31.61 33.16 31.38
CA PHE A 144 -31.87 31.71 31.44
C PHE A 144 -30.84 30.95 30.60
N SER A 145 -30.48 29.77 31.05
CA SER A 145 -29.70 28.81 30.27
C SER A 145 -30.64 27.75 29.69
N PHE A 146 -30.64 27.63 28.37
CA PHE A 146 -31.40 26.63 27.62
C PHE A 146 -30.42 25.52 27.19
N VAL A 147 -30.69 24.32 27.68
CA VAL A 147 -29.80 23.18 27.54
C VAL A 147 -30.51 22.04 26.83
N ALA A 148 -29.89 21.54 25.78
CA ALA A 148 -30.30 20.30 25.14
C ALA A 148 -29.16 19.26 25.30
N LEU A 149 -29.54 18.02 25.64
CA LEU A 149 -28.62 16.91 25.81
C LEU A 149 -29.05 15.73 24.95
N GLN A 150 -28.04 15.03 24.44
CA GLN A 150 -28.24 13.78 23.70
C GLN A 150 -27.23 12.73 24.19
N PRO A 151 -27.66 11.47 24.48
CA PRO A 151 -26.74 10.39 24.85
C PRO A 151 -25.70 10.14 23.79
N MET A 152 -24.43 9.96 24.19
CA MET A 152 -23.31 9.63 23.27
C MET A 152 -23.36 8.18 22.75
N ARG A 153 -24.29 7.38 23.27
CA ARG A 153 -24.39 5.95 22.91
C ARG A 153 -24.54 5.74 21.41
N GLU A 154 -25.42 6.48 20.74
CA GLU A 154 -25.62 6.38 19.28
C GLU A 154 -24.37 6.81 18.48
N TYR A 155 -23.74 7.89 18.92
CA TYR A 155 -22.48 8.35 18.37
C TYR A 155 -21.40 7.28 18.49
N ASN A 156 -21.24 6.67 19.66
CA ASN A 156 -20.26 5.63 19.91
C ASN A 156 -20.55 4.34 19.09
N MET A 157 -21.82 3.96 18.97
CA MET A 157 -22.24 2.81 18.15
C MET A 157 -21.95 3.06 16.66
N THR A 158 -22.25 4.26 16.16
CA THR A 158 -21.98 4.63 14.77
C THR A 158 -20.48 4.62 14.46
N LEU A 159 -19.65 5.16 15.38
CA LEU A 159 -18.20 5.11 15.25
C LEU A 159 -17.65 3.69 15.33
N ALA A 160 -18.19 2.85 16.21
CA ALA A 160 -17.79 1.45 16.32
C ALA A 160 -18.09 0.68 15.02
N GLY A 161 -19.31 0.84 14.49
CA GLY A 161 -19.70 0.23 13.22
C GLY A 161 -18.87 0.72 12.03
N LEU A 162 -18.57 2.02 11.97
CA LEU A 162 -17.67 2.57 10.97
C LEU A 162 -16.27 1.94 11.08
N ARG A 163 -15.73 1.86 12.29
CA ARG A 163 -14.41 1.29 12.54
C ARG A 163 -14.33 -0.16 12.09
N GLU A 164 -15.33 -0.97 12.42
CA GLU A 164 -15.40 -2.37 12.00
C GLU A 164 -15.45 -2.49 10.47
N ASN A 165 -16.31 -1.74 9.80
CA ASN A 165 -16.43 -1.72 8.36
C ASN A 165 -15.13 -1.26 7.66
N LEU A 166 -14.44 -0.26 8.23
CA LEU A 166 -13.15 0.19 7.72
C LEU A 166 -12.09 -0.90 7.86
N TYR A 167 -11.97 -1.56 9.00
CA TYR A 167 -11.00 -2.66 9.17
C TYR A 167 -11.28 -3.83 8.22
N LEU A 168 -12.54 -4.24 8.06
CA LEU A 168 -12.92 -5.29 7.11
C LEU A 168 -12.63 -4.87 5.66
N GLY A 169 -13.04 -3.66 5.27
CA GLY A 169 -12.84 -3.16 3.91
C GLY A 169 -11.35 -3.02 3.54
N PHE A 170 -10.57 -2.41 4.41
CA PHE A 170 -9.13 -2.27 4.19
C PHE A 170 -8.39 -3.61 4.27
N GLY A 171 -8.80 -4.51 5.17
CA GLY A 171 -8.25 -5.86 5.23
C GLY A 171 -8.51 -6.65 3.95
N ALA A 172 -9.73 -6.61 3.44
CA ALA A 172 -10.09 -7.23 2.17
C ALA A 172 -9.31 -6.61 0.99
N ALA A 173 -9.21 -5.27 0.93
CA ALA A 173 -8.45 -4.57 -0.10
C ALA A 173 -6.96 -4.95 -0.06
N LEU A 174 -6.36 -5.06 1.13
CA LEU A 174 -4.98 -5.51 1.30
C LEU A 174 -4.78 -6.94 0.80
N CYS A 175 -5.69 -7.86 1.13
CA CYS A 175 -5.64 -9.24 0.63
C CYS A 175 -5.70 -9.30 -0.91
N VAL A 176 -6.61 -8.53 -1.52
CA VAL A 176 -6.73 -8.45 -2.99
C VAL A 176 -5.45 -7.87 -3.60
N LEU A 177 -4.91 -6.79 -3.04
CA LEU A 177 -3.67 -6.18 -3.50
C LEU A 177 -2.50 -7.16 -3.46
N LEU A 178 -2.35 -7.89 -2.35
CA LEU A 178 -1.28 -8.89 -2.20
C LEU A 178 -1.45 -10.06 -3.17
N ALA A 179 -2.69 -10.52 -3.39
CA ALA A 179 -2.99 -11.56 -4.37
C ALA A 179 -2.64 -11.11 -5.81
N LEU A 180 -3.01 -9.90 -6.19
CA LEU A 180 -2.68 -9.33 -7.50
C LEU A 180 -1.17 -9.16 -7.69
N LEU A 181 -0.47 -8.67 -6.67
CA LEU A 181 1.00 -8.57 -6.68
C LEU A 181 1.65 -9.94 -6.80
N TRP A 182 1.15 -10.94 -6.07
CA TRP A 182 1.66 -12.31 -6.14
C TRP A 182 1.48 -12.91 -7.54
N ILE A 183 0.30 -12.73 -8.16
CA ILE A 183 0.00 -13.18 -9.52
C ILE A 183 0.91 -12.46 -10.53
N GLY A 184 0.96 -11.11 -10.46
CA GLY A 184 1.74 -10.29 -11.38
C GLY A 184 3.25 -10.59 -11.33
N LEU A 185 3.82 -10.70 -10.12
CA LEU A 185 5.23 -11.08 -9.94
C LEU A 185 5.52 -12.50 -10.42
N THR A 186 4.57 -13.43 -10.20
CA THR A 186 4.74 -14.80 -10.65
C THR A 186 4.73 -14.87 -12.17
N TRP A 187 3.83 -14.14 -12.80
CA TRP A 187 3.70 -14.09 -14.26
C TRP A 187 4.88 -13.40 -14.93
N GLY A 188 5.29 -12.24 -14.44
CA GLY A 188 6.45 -11.51 -14.96
C GLY A 188 7.78 -12.26 -14.80
N LEU A 189 7.99 -12.90 -13.65
CA LEU A 189 9.22 -13.66 -13.40
C LEU A 189 9.27 -15.01 -14.16
N ARG A 190 8.13 -15.53 -14.66
CA ARG A 190 8.12 -16.70 -15.55
C ARG A 190 8.84 -16.44 -16.86
N ALA A 191 8.69 -15.24 -17.41
CA ALA A 191 9.38 -14.86 -18.65
C ALA A 191 10.92 -14.87 -18.49
N LEU A 192 11.42 -14.34 -17.36
CA LEU A 192 12.84 -14.37 -17.04
C LEU A 192 13.38 -15.79 -16.80
N ARG A 193 12.59 -16.65 -16.16
CA ARG A 193 12.97 -18.06 -15.97
C ARG A 193 13.04 -18.82 -17.29
N ARG A 194 12.08 -18.58 -18.21
CA ARG A 194 12.13 -19.16 -19.55
C ARG A 194 13.37 -18.72 -20.30
N LEU A 195 13.69 -17.43 -20.25
CA LEU A 195 14.92 -16.91 -20.88
C LEU A 195 16.19 -17.58 -20.32
N SER A 196 16.25 -17.76 -18.98
CA SER A 196 17.38 -18.47 -18.36
C SER A 196 17.48 -19.93 -18.83
N GLN A 197 16.34 -20.64 -18.91
CA GLN A 197 16.30 -22.03 -19.40
C GLN A 197 16.72 -22.12 -20.87
N GLU A 198 16.30 -21.19 -21.73
CA GLU A 198 16.73 -21.15 -23.13
C GLU A 198 18.22 -20.88 -23.26
N LEU A 199 18.83 -20.04 -22.40
CA LEU A 199 20.26 -19.83 -22.35
C LEU A 199 21.01 -21.07 -21.90
N ASP A 200 20.52 -21.77 -20.87
CA ASP A 200 21.11 -23.05 -20.44
C ASP A 200 21.08 -24.10 -21.57
N GLN A 201 19.99 -24.16 -22.37
CA GLN A 201 19.86 -25.03 -23.54
C GLN A 201 20.83 -24.65 -24.67
N ILE A 202 21.14 -23.36 -24.83
CA ILE A 202 22.13 -22.89 -25.81
C ILE A 202 23.53 -23.27 -25.35
N GLU A 203 23.83 -23.15 -24.06
CA GLU A 203 25.14 -23.54 -23.49
C GLU A 203 25.38 -25.05 -23.64
N THR A 204 24.35 -25.88 -23.45
CA THR A 204 24.44 -27.35 -23.65
C THR A 204 24.43 -27.76 -25.12
N GLY A 205 24.20 -26.85 -26.07
CA GLY A 205 24.12 -27.12 -27.49
C GLY A 205 22.80 -27.74 -27.97
N GLU A 206 21.80 -27.82 -27.08
CA GLU A 206 20.47 -28.33 -27.43
C GLU A 206 19.68 -27.34 -28.30
N ARG A 207 20.08 -26.05 -28.27
CA ARG A 207 19.41 -24.99 -29.00
C ARG A 207 20.41 -23.98 -29.57
N ASP A 208 20.02 -23.40 -30.70
CA ASP A 208 20.89 -22.48 -31.44
C ASP A 208 20.63 -21.00 -31.19
N SER A 209 19.41 -20.62 -30.78
CA SER A 209 19.02 -19.22 -30.61
C SER A 209 17.91 -19.09 -29.58
N LEU A 210 17.80 -17.89 -29.02
CA LEU A 210 16.67 -17.52 -28.15
C LEU A 210 15.41 -17.34 -28.97
N SER A 211 14.26 -17.70 -28.38
CA SER A 211 12.95 -17.53 -28.96
C SER A 211 12.58 -16.06 -29.18
N GLU A 212 11.82 -15.77 -30.23
CA GLU A 212 11.23 -14.45 -30.44
C GLU A 212 9.93 -14.25 -29.65
N GLN A 213 9.42 -15.29 -28.96
CA GLN A 213 8.17 -15.26 -28.20
C GLN A 213 8.35 -14.78 -26.76
N HIS A 214 9.13 -13.73 -26.58
CA HIS A 214 9.31 -13.07 -25.28
C HIS A 214 8.45 -11.79 -25.18
N PRO A 215 8.15 -11.31 -23.94
CA PRO A 215 7.54 -10.01 -23.73
C PRO A 215 8.33 -8.90 -24.43
N ARG A 216 7.62 -7.84 -24.86
CA ARG A 216 8.22 -6.73 -25.61
C ARG A 216 9.41 -6.09 -24.91
N GLU A 217 9.40 -6.07 -23.59
CA GLU A 217 10.46 -5.55 -22.73
C GLU A 217 11.77 -6.36 -22.85
N LEU A 218 11.67 -7.65 -23.17
CA LEU A 218 12.81 -8.55 -23.32
C LEU A 218 13.28 -8.71 -24.78
N LEU A 219 12.47 -8.36 -25.78
CA LEU A 219 12.81 -8.53 -27.20
C LEU A 219 14.12 -7.82 -27.59
N ARG A 220 14.38 -6.66 -27.01
CA ARG A 220 15.60 -5.91 -27.27
C ARG A 220 16.84 -6.62 -26.71
N LEU A 221 16.69 -7.23 -25.55
CA LEU A 221 17.73 -8.02 -24.89
C LEU A 221 17.99 -9.32 -25.64
N THR A 222 16.94 -10.09 -25.94
CA THR A 222 17.05 -11.38 -26.68
C THR A 222 17.62 -11.17 -28.09
N GLY A 223 17.19 -10.10 -28.77
CA GLY A 223 17.77 -9.76 -30.09
C GLY A 223 19.25 -9.39 -30.02
N SER A 224 19.69 -8.71 -28.96
CA SER A 224 21.10 -8.38 -28.77
C SER A 224 21.93 -9.63 -28.43
N LEU A 225 21.38 -10.52 -27.60
CA LEU A 225 22.00 -11.80 -27.26
C LEU A 225 22.09 -12.71 -28.50
N ASN A 226 21.05 -12.83 -29.32
CA ASN A 226 21.09 -13.61 -30.55
C ASN A 226 22.17 -13.11 -31.53
N ARG A 227 22.33 -11.79 -31.69
CA ARG A 227 23.42 -11.22 -32.52
C ARG A 227 24.80 -11.56 -31.96
N LEU A 228 24.97 -11.54 -30.66
CA LEU A 228 26.23 -11.88 -29.98
C LEU A 228 26.56 -13.37 -30.17
N LEU A 229 25.59 -14.26 -30.00
CA LEU A 229 25.73 -15.69 -30.26
C LEU A 229 26.10 -15.99 -31.72
N GLN A 230 25.46 -15.29 -32.66
CA GLN A 230 25.75 -15.37 -34.06
C GLN A 230 27.21 -14.96 -34.36
N SER A 231 27.62 -13.81 -33.84
CA SER A 231 29.00 -13.30 -34.04
C SER A 231 30.07 -14.24 -33.44
N GLU A 232 29.79 -14.81 -32.27
CA GLU A 232 30.70 -15.79 -31.64
C GLU A 232 30.85 -17.03 -32.50
N ARG A 233 29.76 -17.57 -33.07
CA ARG A 233 29.80 -18.74 -33.97
C ARG A 233 30.59 -18.45 -35.24
N GLU A 234 30.32 -17.31 -35.87
CA GLU A 234 31.04 -16.90 -37.07
C GLU A 234 32.54 -16.72 -36.79
N GLN A 235 32.89 -16.18 -35.63
CA GLN A 235 34.29 -16.07 -35.22
C GLN A 235 34.92 -17.43 -34.98
N ARG A 236 34.22 -18.36 -34.34
CA ARG A 236 34.69 -19.72 -34.09
C ARG A 236 34.91 -20.50 -35.41
N THR A 237 33.97 -20.34 -36.34
CA THR A 237 34.10 -20.95 -37.67
C THR A 237 35.32 -20.39 -38.40
N ARG A 238 35.47 -19.07 -38.50
CA ARG A 238 36.62 -18.42 -39.09
C ARG A 238 37.95 -18.85 -38.46
N TYR A 239 37.96 -18.98 -37.14
CA TYR A 239 39.17 -19.46 -36.45
C TYR A 239 39.51 -20.90 -36.83
N ARG A 240 38.51 -21.78 -36.90
CA ARG A 240 38.69 -23.17 -37.32
C ARG A 240 39.17 -23.27 -38.78
N ASP A 241 38.54 -22.53 -39.68
CA ASP A 241 38.92 -22.49 -41.08
C ASP A 241 40.36 -21.97 -41.25
N SER A 242 40.77 -20.96 -40.49
CA SER A 242 42.12 -20.43 -40.45
C SER A 242 43.14 -21.44 -39.92
N LEU A 243 42.78 -22.24 -38.91
CA LEU A 243 43.65 -23.32 -38.43
C LEU A 243 43.79 -24.44 -39.45
N ASP A 244 42.72 -24.82 -40.14
CA ASP A 244 42.72 -25.83 -41.18
C ASP A 244 43.58 -25.38 -42.38
N ASP A 245 43.48 -24.12 -42.79
CA ASP A 245 44.33 -23.53 -43.86
C ASP A 245 45.80 -23.50 -43.45
N LEU A 246 46.12 -23.16 -42.21
CA LEU A 246 47.43 -23.12 -41.64
C LEU A 246 48.07 -24.56 -41.63
N ALA A 247 47.26 -25.53 -41.18
CA ALA A 247 47.66 -26.94 -41.16
C ALA A 247 47.98 -27.44 -42.56
N HIS A 248 47.14 -27.09 -43.57
CA HIS A 248 47.36 -27.46 -44.96
C HIS A 248 48.62 -26.80 -45.54
N SER A 249 48.80 -25.50 -45.25
CA SER A 249 49.98 -24.76 -45.73
C SER A 249 51.28 -25.25 -45.12
N LEU A 250 51.31 -25.84 -43.95
CA LEU A 250 52.46 -26.43 -43.28
C LEU A 250 52.79 -27.86 -43.79
N LYS A 251 51.76 -28.63 -44.19
CA LYS A 251 52.01 -30.00 -44.75
C LYS A 251 52.85 -30.00 -45.96
N THR A 252 52.69 -29.01 -46.85
CA THR A 252 53.50 -28.96 -48.12
C THR A 252 55.00 -28.75 -47.87
N PRO A 253 55.47 -27.76 -47.10
CA PRO A 253 56.90 -27.60 -46.81
C PRO A 253 57.45 -28.75 -45.95
N LEU A 254 56.64 -29.34 -45.05
CA LEU A 254 57.04 -30.50 -44.28
C LEU A 254 57.27 -31.73 -45.17
N ALA A 255 56.43 -31.97 -46.18
CA ALA A 255 56.65 -33.04 -47.17
C ALA A 255 57.93 -32.85 -47.98
N VAL A 256 58.26 -31.62 -48.36
CA VAL A 256 59.53 -31.29 -49.03
C VAL A 256 60.73 -31.56 -48.12
N LEU A 257 60.64 -31.12 -46.83
CA LEU A 257 61.72 -31.39 -45.86
C LEU A 257 61.92 -32.91 -45.60
N GLN A 258 60.82 -33.65 -45.58
CA GLN A 258 60.87 -35.12 -45.45
C GLN A 258 61.56 -35.75 -46.61
N GLY A 259 61.24 -35.33 -47.84
CA GLY A 259 61.97 -35.82 -49.03
C GLY A 259 63.48 -35.51 -49.03
N VAL A 260 63.84 -34.30 -48.55
CA VAL A 260 65.27 -33.92 -48.39
C VAL A 260 65.93 -34.79 -47.33
N SER A 261 65.27 -35.02 -46.18
CA SER A 261 65.79 -35.87 -45.11
C SER A 261 65.99 -37.31 -45.56
N GLU A 262 65.05 -37.86 -46.32
CA GLU A 262 65.19 -39.20 -46.93
C GLU A 262 66.37 -39.30 -47.93
N SER A 263 66.55 -38.25 -48.73
CA SER A 263 67.70 -38.17 -49.67
C SER A 263 69.08 -38.08 -48.95
N MET A 264 69.10 -37.32 -47.80
CA MET A 264 70.31 -37.25 -46.95
C MET A 264 70.61 -38.57 -46.25
N ALA A 265 69.62 -39.32 -45.82
CA ALA A 265 69.79 -40.63 -45.17
C ALA A 265 70.43 -41.67 -46.04
N GLN A 266 70.42 -41.53 -47.37
CA GLN A 266 71.07 -42.41 -48.32
C GLN A 266 72.60 -42.17 -48.39
N ARG A 267 73.13 -41.05 -47.86
CA ARG A 267 74.52 -40.73 -47.81
C ARG A 267 75.15 -41.15 -46.48
N PRO A 268 76.22 -41.98 -46.45
CA PRO A 268 76.76 -42.50 -45.18
C PRO A 268 77.26 -41.44 -44.21
N GLN A 269 77.70 -40.28 -44.71
CA GLN A 269 78.24 -39.16 -43.93
C GLN A 269 77.19 -38.25 -43.34
N ASP A 270 75.93 -38.30 -43.80
CA ASP A 270 74.87 -37.40 -43.42
C ASP A 270 73.76 -38.13 -42.60
N ARG A 271 73.94 -39.41 -42.30
CA ARG A 271 72.91 -40.25 -41.66
C ARG A 271 72.42 -39.73 -40.28
N GLU A 272 73.32 -39.25 -39.46
CA GLU A 272 73.01 -38.75 -38.14
C GLU A 272 72.18 -37.48 -38.22
N GLN A 273 72.50 -36.56 -39.10
CA GLN A 273 71.76 -35.33 -39.36
C GLN A 273 70.39 -35.60 -39.96
N ALA A 274 70.29 -36.56 -40.88
CA ALA A 274 69.02 -37.00 -41.48
C ALA A 274 68.09 -37.59 -40.41
N TRP A 275 68.60 -38.37 -39.47
CA TRP A 275 67.79 -38.94 -38.36
C TRP A 275 67.22 -37.84 -37.41
N VAL A 276 68.05 -36.84 -37.07
CA VAL A 276 67.58 -35.70 -36.25
C VAL A 276 66.54 -34.93 -37.01
N LEU A 277 66.71 -34.66 -38.28
CA LEU A 277 65.75 -33.91 -39.11
C LEU A 277 64.39 -34.66 -39.21
N GLN A 278 64.46 -35.97 -39.47
CA GLN A 278 63.30 -36.83 -39.57
C GLN A 278 62.51 -36.88 -38.27
N THR A 279 63.22 -36.97 -37.13
CA THR A 279 62.58 -36.92 -35.81
C THR A 279 61.86 -35.59 -35.54
N GLN A 280 62.42 -34.47 -35.98
CA GLN A 280 61.76 -33.16 -35.83
C GLN A 280 60.56 -33.00 -36.78
N ILE A 281 60.62 -33.49 -37.99
CA ILE A 281 59.52 -33.47 -38.96
C ILE A 281 58.38 -34.33 -38.46
N GLU A 282 58.65 -35.54 -37.94
CA GLU A 282 57.62 -36.38 -37.32
C GLU A 282 56.90 -35.69 -36.11
N ARG A 283 57.67 -35.02 -35.23
CA ARG A 283 57.14 -34.24 -34.16
C ARG A 283 56.20 -33.12 -34.63
N MET A 284 56.61 -32.34 -35.64
CA MET A 284 55.81 -31.29 -36.22
C MET A 284 54.53 -31.85 -36.88
N ASN A 285 54.64 -32.96 -37.64
CA ASN A 285 53.47 -33.63 -38.20
C ASN A 285 52.49 -34.10 -37.15
N GLN A 286 52.98 -34.66 -36.04
CA GLN A 286 52.11 -35.04 -34.88
C GLN A 286 51.43 -33.85 -34.27
N GLN A 287 52.13 -32.72 -34.06
CA GLN A 287 51.50 -31.50 -33.51
C GLN A 287 50.43 -30.90 -34.43
N ILE A 288 50.68 -30.90 -35.76
CA ILE A 288 49.69 -30.40 -36.73
C ILE A 288 48.44 -31.30 -36.80
N SER A 289 48.64 -32.62 -36.67
CA SER A 289 47.54 -33.60 -36.72
C SER A 289 46.73 -33.67 -35.44
N TYR A 290 47.21 -33.10 -34.32
CA TYR A 290 46.52 -33.10 -33.02
C TYR A 290 45.68 -31.88 -32.81
N GLN A 291 45.70 -30.88 -33.69
CA GLN A 291 44.84 -29.69 -33.66
C GLN A 291 43.60 -29.89 -34.51
#